data_e670621e1f0916bf31d65bf97a7c7c61
#
_entry.id   e670621e1f0916bf31d65bf97a7c7c61
#
_cell.length_a   1.000
_cell.length_b   1.000
_cell.length_c   1.000
_cell.angle_alpha   90.00
_cell.angle_beta   90.00
_cell.angle_gamma   90.00
#
_symmetry.space_group_name_H-M   'P 1'
#
loop_
_entity.id
_entity.type
_entity.pdbx_description
1 polymer ?
#
loop_
_entity_poly.entity_id
_entity_poly.type
_entity_poly.pdbx_seq_one_letter_code
_entity_poly.pdbx_strand_id
1 'polypeptide(L)'
;MAAPGIHHVDLAVTDVERSLGFYLDLLGPLGWAEQVRYPTYRGTEEVVYLARGEIRDGGLGLRPADSGTHRYYDVGIEHFAFEVDRREEVDEAHARCVASGANIHFPPEEDRDEPGYYAFFVFDPDGIRVEVFCWER
;
A
#
# COMPACT_ATOMS: atom_id res chain seq x y z
N MET A 1 -13.55 -10.73 -19.27
CA MET A 1 -12.19 -10.78 -19.84
C MET A 1 -11.30 -9.84 -19.03
N ALA A 2 -10.14 -10.31 -18.61
CA ALA A 2 -9.19 -9.48 -17.88
C ALA A 2 -8.49 -8.50 -18.82
N ALA A 3 -8.25 -7.26 -18.36
CA ALA A 3 -7.39 -6.33 -19.07
C ALA A 3 -5.92 -6.57 -18.66
N PRO A 4 -4.96 -6.53 -19.59
CA PRO A 4 -3.56 -6.64 -19.23
C PRO A 4 -3.14 -5.51 -18.30
N GLY A 5 -2.45 -5.83 -17.20
CA GLY A 5 -1.97 -4.86 -16.24
C GLY A 5 -1.33 -5.54 -15.04
N ILE A 6 -0.86 -4.74 -14.09
CA ILE A 6 -0.36 -5.26 -12.82
C ILE A 6 -1.56 -5.78 -12.04
N HIS A 7 -1.52 -7.06 -11.65
CA HIS A 7 -2.61 -7.71 -10.93
C HIS A 7 -2.39 -7.66 -9.42
N HIS A 8 -1.22 -8.01 -8.95
CA HIS A 8 -0.89 -7.99 -7.53
C HIS A 8 0.59 -7.66 -7.33
N VAL A 9 0.90 -7.21 -6.12
CA VAL A 9 2.26 -6.93 -5.67
C VAL A 9 2.47 -7.67 -4.37
N ASP A 10 3.57 -8.40 -4.24
CA ASP A 10 3.98 -9.03 -2.99
C ASP A 10 5.15 -8.26 -2.41
N LEU A 11 5.03 -7.89 -1.14
CA LEU A 11 6.08 -7.23 -0.38
C LEU A 11 6.69 -8.21 0.61
N ALA A 12 8.01 -8.26 0.65
CA ALA A 12 8.72 -8.91 1.75
C ALA A 12 8.91 -7.88 2.87
N VAL A 13 8.41 -8.18 4.06
CA VAL A 13 8.37 -7.26 5.20
C VAL A 13 9.00 -7.92 6.43
N THR A 14 9.55 -7.12 7.33
CA THR A 14 10.24 -7.67 8.51
C THR A 14 9.29 -8.28 9.54
N ASP A 15 8.07 -7.75 9.64
CA ASP A 15 7.03 -8.23 10.56
C ASP A 15 5.68 -8.16 9.85
N VAL A 16 5.17 -9.31 9.43
CA VAL A 16 3.95 -9.41 8.63
C VAL A 16 2.74 -8.82 9.37
N GLU A 17 2.58 -9.12 10.65
CA GLU A 17 1.42 -8.64 11.41
C GLU A 17 1.48 -7.11 11.64
N ARG A 18 2.67 -6.56 11.83
CA ARG A 18 2.86 -5.10 11.93
C ARG A 18 2.51 -4.42 10.61
N SER A 19 3.03 -4.92 9.50
CA SER A 19 2.73 -4.37 8.18
C SER A 19 1.26 -4.54 7.81
N LEU A 20 0.67 -5.68 8.16
CA LEU A 20 -0.76 -5.92 7.97
C LEU A 20 -1.60 -4.86 8.70
N GLY A 21 -1.25 -4.54 9.96
CA GLY A 21 -1.92 -3.48 10.71
C GLY A 21 -1.82 -2.13 10.01
N PHE A 22 -0.64 -1.76 9.52
CA PHE A 22 -0.45 -0.52 8.76
C PHE A 22 -1.33 -0.46 7.51
N TYR A 23 -1.32 -1.52 6.68
CA TYR A 23 -2.08 -1.52 5.43
C TYR A 23 -3.59 -1.61 5.67
N LEU A 24 -4.04 -2.30 6.72
CA LEU A 24 -5.46 -2.31 7.08
C LEU A 24 -5.94 -0.96 7.60
N ASP A 25 -5.12 -0.25 8.37
CA ASP A 25 -5.44 1.12 8.80
C ASP A 25 -5.55 2.07 7.60
N LEU A 26 -4.61 1.95 6.65
CA LEU A 26 -4.58 2.79 5.46
C LEU A 26 -5.71 2.46 4.50
N LEU A 27 -5.92 1.19 4.21
CA LEU A 27 -6.75 0.71 3.10
C LEU A 27 -8.12 0.20 3.53
N GLY A 28 -8.30 -0.19 4.79
CA GLY A 28 -9.57 -0.72 5.30
C GLY A 28 -10.74 0.21 5.04
N PRO A 29 -10.66 1.52 5.38
CA PRO A 29 -11.72 2.48 5.08
C PRO A 29 -11.95 2.70 3.58
N LEU A 30 -11.02 2.27 2.73
CA LEU A 30 -11.15 2.31 1.27
C LEU A 30 -11.71 1.00 0.69
N GLY A 31 -12.14 0.07 1.57
CA GLY A 31 -12.79 -1.17 1.16
C GLY A 31 -11.87 -2.38 1.05
N TRP A 32 -10.60 -2.26 1.47
CA TRP A 32 -9.67 -3.38 1.48
C TRP A 32 -9.81 -4.20 2.75
N ALA A 33 -9.60 -5.51 2.65
CA ALA A 33 -9.61 -6.43 3.78
C ALA A 33 -8.66 -7.59 3.54
N GLU A 34 -8.26 -8.24 4.62
CA GLU A 34 -7.57 -9.53 4.53
C GLU A 34 -8.49 -10.56 3.89
N GLN A 35 -8.02 -11.23 2.84
CA GLN A 35 -8.80 -12.21 2.08
C GLN A 35 -8.38 -13.63 2.37
N VAL A 36 -7.09 -13.92 2.38
CA VAL A 36 -6.58 -15.29 2.44
C VAL A 36 -5.13 -15.31 2.89
N ARG A 37 -4.75 -16.43 3.53
CA ARG A 37 -3.36 -16.76 3.86
C ARG A 37 -3.00 -18.05 3.17
N TYR A 38 -1.81 -18.08 2.57
CA TYR A 38 -1.28 -19.27 1.93
C TYR A 38 0.09 -19.61 2.51
N PRO A 39 0.45 -20.92 2.60
CA PRO A 39 1.84 -21.28 2.83
C PRO A 39 2.71 -20.71 1.72
N THR A 40 3.87 -20.17 2.06
CA THR A 40 4.82 -19.75 1.03
C THR A 40 5.47 -21.00 0.40
N TYR A 41 6.09 -20.84 -0.76
CA TYR A 41 6.84 -21.93 -1.39
C TYR A 41 8.03 -22.40 -0.53
N ARG A 42 8.42 -21.60 0.46
CA ARG A 42 9.49 -21.95 1.43
C ARG A 42 9.00 -22.89 2.53
N GLY A 43 7.68 -23.04 2.68
CA GLY A 43 7.04 -24.09 3.46
C GLY A 43 6.92 -23.87 4.96
N THR A 44 7.54 -22.84 5.53
CA THR A 44 7.55 -22.60 6.98
C THR A 44 6.80 -21.36 7.41
N GLU A 45 6.30 -20.58 6.48
CA GLU A 45 5.70 -19.26 6.72
C GLU A 45 4.52 -19.05 5.78
N GLU A 46 3.71 -18.05 6.10
CA GLU A 46 2.53 -17.72 5.32
C GLU A 46 2.70 -16.37 4.62
N VAL A 47 2.10 -16.25 3.44
CA VAL A 47 1.81 -14.96 2.82
C VAL A 47 0.36 -14.60 3.14
N VAL A 48 0.14 -13.35 3.52
CA VAL A 48 -1.21 -12.79 3.75
C VAL A 48 -1.56 -11.89 2.58
N TYR A 49 -2.75 -12.07 2.00
CA TYR A 49 -3.22 -11.24 0.90
C TYR A 49 -4.40 -10.36 1.33
N LEU A 50 -4.26 -9.06 1.01
CA LEU A 50 -5.33 -8.09 1.11
C LEU A 50 -5.85 -7.76 -0.28
N ALA A 51 -7.15 -7.49 -0.38
CA ALA A 51 -7.75 -7.04 -1.62
C ALA A 51 -8.98 -6.17 -1.32
N ARG A 52 -9.34 -5.34 -2.28
CA ARG A 52 -10.57 -4.54 -2.20
C ARG A 52 -11.81 -5.35 -2.54
N GLY A 53 -11.65 -6.46 -3.22
CA GLY A 53 -12.71 -7.37 -3.58
C GLY A 53 -12.22 -8.80 -3.42
N GLU A 54 -12.45 -9.62 -4.41
CA GLU A 54 -11.91 -10.98 -4.41
C GLU A 54 -10.44 -10.95 -4.84
N ILE A 55 -9.63 -11.81 -4.24
CA ILE A 55 -8.20 -11.88 -4.55
C ILE A 55 -7.91 -12.16 -6.03
N ARG A 56 -8.82 -12.84 -6.72
CA ARG A 56 -8.66 -13.08 -8.15
C ARG A 56 -8.68 -11.81 -9.01
N ASP A 57 -9.18 -10.70 -8.46
CA ASP A 57 -9.25 -9.41 -9.14
C ASP A 57 -8.05 -8.51 -8.85
N GLY A 58 -7.15 -8.94 -7.97
CA GLY A 58 -5.92 -8.24 -7.63
C GLY A 58 -5.75 -8.03 -6.14
N GLY A 59 -4.53 -7.76 -5.73
CA GLY A 59 -4.27 -7.57 -4.32
C GLY A 59 -2.84 -7.22 -3.95
N LEU A 60 -2.63 -7.13 -2.66
CA LEU A 60 -1.35 -6.88 -2.02
C LEU A 60 -0.99 -8.05 -1.11
N GLY A 61 0.15 -8.68 -1.36
CA GLY A 61 0.66 -9.76 -0.53
C GLY A 61 1.74 -9.28 0.43
N LEU A 62 1.72 -9.78 1.65
CA LEU A 62 2.74 -9.52 2.66
C LEU A 62 3.34 -10.84 3.08
N ARG A 63 4.65 -10.99 2.95
CA ARG A 63 5.39 -12.20 3.34
C ARG A 63 6.63 -11.85 4.11
N PRO A 64 7.14 -12.75 4.98
CA PRO A 64 8.32 -12.46 5.77
C PRO A 64 9.56 -12.26 4.90
N ALA A 65 10.32 -11.21 5.20
CA ALA A 65 11.65 -11.01 4.64
C ALA A 65 12.67 -11.80 5.46
N ASP A 66 13.79 -12.21 4.81
CA ASP A 66 14.90 -12.82 5.53
C ASP A 66 15.60 -11.79 6.41
N SER A 67 15.80 -10.57 5.89
CA SER A 67 16.49 -9.49 6.58
C SER A 67 16.43 -8.21 5.77
N GLY A 68 16.92 -7.14 6.36
CA GLY A 68 17.19 -5.89 5.67
C GLY A 68 16.22 -4.78 5.99
N THR A 69 16.50 -3.64 5.36
CA THR A 69 15.66 -2.45 5.38
C THR A 69 15.50 -1.98 3.94
N HIS A 70 14.36 -1.41 3.63
CA HIS A 70 14.10 -0.87 2.31
C HIS A 70 14.49 0.61 2.26
N ARG A 71 15.24 0.98 1.22
CA ARG A 71 15.52 2.37 0.88
C ARG A 71 14.89 2.65 -0.48
N TYR A 72 13.94 3.58 -0.51
CA TYR A 72 13.06 3.75 -1.67
C TYR A 72 13.76 4.23 -2.95
N TYR A 73 15.01 4.70 -2.87
CA TYR A 73 15.83 5.01 -4.04
C TYR A 73 16.90 3.98 -4.35
N ASP A 74 16.96 2.87 -3.64
CA ASP A 74 17.77 1.74 -4.06
C ASP A 74 17.06 0.97 -5.18
N VAL A 75 17.79 0.15 -5.92
CA VAL A 75 17.20 -0.66 -7.00
C VAL A 75 16.05 -1.51 -6.47
N GLY A 76 14.88 -1.36 -7.07
CA GLY A 76 13.66 -2.04 -6.65
C GLY A 76 12.46 -1.09 -6.75
N ILE A 77 11.50 -1.27 -5.87
CA ILE A 77 10.33 -0.41 -5.84
C ILE A 77 10.69 0.96 -5.27
N GLU A 78 10.36 2.03 -5.98
CA GLU A 78 10.49 3.39 -5.45
C GLU A 78 9.24 3.75 -4.65
N HIS A 79 8.06 3.50 -5.22
CA HIS A 79 6.78 3.56 -4.52
C HIS A 79 5.72 2.81 -5.33
N PHE A 80 4.58 2.58 -4.71
CA PHE A 80 3.37 2.16 -5.40
C PHE A 80 2.19 2.96 -4.87
N ALA A 81 1.12 3.05 -5.66
CA ALA A 81 0.06 4.01 -5.43
C ALA A 81 -1.32 3.36 -5.43
N PHE A 82 -2.18 3.87 -4.55
CA PHE A 82 -3.59 3.50 -4.47
C PHE A 82 -4.44 4.69 -4.93
N GLU A 83 -5.29 4.47 -5.93
CA GLU A 83 -6.20 5.48 -6.43
C GLU A 83 -7.51 5.49 -5.61
N VAL A 84 -7.96 6.68 -5.26
CA VAL A 84 -9.27 6.92 -4.65
C VAL A 84 -10.08 7.89 -5.53
N ASP A 85 -11.37 7.98 -5.27
CA ASP A 85 -12.26 8.75 -6.14
C ASP A 85 -12.25 10.26 -5.85
N ARG A 86 -11.97 10.67 -4.60
CA ARG A 86 -12.14 12.05 -4.16
C ARG A 86 -10.94 12.52 -3.31
N ARG A 87 -10.68 13.82 -3.35
CA ARG A 87 -9.64 14.47 -2.53
C ARG A 87 -9.86 14.24 -1.03
N GLU A 88 -11.11 14.24 -0.59
CA GLU A 88 -11.47 14.01 0.80
C GLU A 88 -10.97 12.64 1.30
N GLU A 89 -10.99 11.64 0.45
CA GLU A 89 -10.47 10.31 0.79
C GLU A 89 -8.95 10.30 0.94
N VAL A 90 -8.23 11.10 0.14
CA VAL A 90 -6.79 11.33 0.31
C VAL A 90 -6.52 12.00 1.65
N ASP A 91 -7.25 13.07 1.98
CA ASP A 91 -7.12 13.81 3.24
C ASP A 91 -7.43 12.93 4.46
N GLU A 92 -8.50 12.14 4.37
CA GLU A 92 -8.90 11.22 5.44
C GLU A 92 -7.85 10.12 5.68
N ALA A 93 -7.31 9.54 4.60
CA ALA A 93 -6.24 8.55 4.70
C ALA A 93 -4.98 9.15 5.33
N HIS A 94 -4.61 10.37 4.92
CA HIS A 94 -3.50 11.09 5.54
C HIS A 94 -3.75 11.33 7.03
N ALA A 95 -4.94 11.78 7.40
CA ALA A 95 -5.28 12.01 8.80
C ALA A 95 -5.19 10.73 9.64
N ARG A 96 -5.60 9.58 9.11
CA ARG A 96 -5.43 8.29 9.80
C ARG A 96 -3.96 7.94 9.99
N CYS A 97 -3.13 8.18 8.97
CA CYS A 97 -1.67 7.95 9.08
C CYS A 97 -1.04 8.84 10.15
N VAL A 98 -1.41 10.12 10.20
CA VAL A 98 -0.93 11.04 11.24
C VAL A 98 -1.34 10.54 12.63
N ALA A 99 -2.60 10.15 12.79
CA ALA A 99 -3.13 9.67 14.07
C ALA A 99 -2.45 8.39 14.56
N SER A 100 -2.05 7.51 13.64
CA SER A 100 -1.34 6.25 13.97
C SER A 100 0.16 6.42 14.15
N GLY A 101 0.70 7.62 13.94
CA GLY A 101 2.13 7.90 14.07
C GLY A 101 2.98 7.42 12.90
N ALA A 102 2.37 7.19 11.73
CA ALA A 102 3.09 6.78 10.54
C ALA A 102 4.05 7.88 10.06
N ASN A 103 5.10 7.48 9.35
CA ASN A 103 6.13 8.39 8.85
C ASN A 103 5.67 9.03 7.54
N ILE A 104 5.08 10.23 7.62
CA ILE A 104 4.63 10.97 6.45
C ILE A 104 5.83 11.54 5.70
N HIS A 105 5.92 11.27 4.39
CA HIS A 105 6.95 11.84 3.53
C HIS A 105 6.51 13.19 2.98
N PHE A 106 5.35 13.24 2.30
CA PHE A 106 4.74 14.48 1.83
C PHE A 106 3.27 14.51 2.21
N PRO A 107 2.79 15.61 2.81
CA PRO A 107 1.37 15.78 3.08
C PRO A 107 0.57 15.93 1.76
N PRO A 108 -0.77 15.86 1.82
CA PRO A 108 -1.58 16.02 0.62
C PRO A 108 -1.34 17.35 -0.08
N GLU A 109 -1.06 17.28 -1.39
CA GLU A 109 -0.93 18.46 -2.23
C GLU A 109 -1.26 18.12 -3.69
N GLU A 110 -1.63 19.13 -4.44
CA GLU A 110 -1.81 19.01 -5.89
C GLU A 110 -0.46 19.01 -6.58
N ASP A 111 -0.30 18.11 -7.53
CA ASP A 111 0.94 18.04 -8.32
C ASP A 111 1.03 19.28 -9.22
N ARG A 112 2.18 19.94 -9.22
CA ARG A 112 2.38 21.16 -9.97
C ARG A 112 2.44 20.96 -11.49
N ASP A 113 2.82 19.75 -11.92
CA ASP A 113 3.00 19.41 -13.32
C ASP A 113 1.79 18.68 -13.91
N GLU A 114 0.93 18.13 -13.04
CA GLU A 114 -0.29 17.39 -13.41
C GLU A 114 -1.51 17.98 -12.70
N PRO A 115 -2.16 19.00 -13.27
CA PRO A 115 -3.36 19.57 -12.65
C PRO A 115 -4.47 18.55 -12.45
N GLY A 116 -5.07 18.56 -11.26
CA GLY A 116 -6.09 17.60 -10.87
C GLY A 116 -5.54 16.36 -10.18
N TYR A 117 -4.22 16.15 -10.19
CA TYR A 117 -3.58 15.04 -9.47
C TYR A 117 -3.27 15.48 -8.03
N TYR A 118 -3.92 14.85 -7.07
CA TYR A 118 -3.83 15.20 -5.65
C TYR A 118 -3.42 13.97 -4.83
N ALA A 119 -2.32 14.05 -4.09
CA ALA A 119 -1.71 12.89 -3.47
C ALA A 119 -1.00 13.20 -2.15
N PHE A 120 -0.82 12.18 -1.31
CA PHE A 120 0.15 12.21 -0.23
C PHE A 120 1.02 10.94 -0.28
N PHE A 121 2.18 11.02 0.39
CA PHE A 121 3.15 9.92 0.45
C PHE A 121 3.48 9.60 1.91
N VAL A 122 3.53 8.30 2.21
CA VAL A 122 3.81 7.78 3.53
C VAL A 122 4.75 6.58 3.40
N PHE A 123 5.60 6.37 4.41
CA PHE A 123 6.41 5.16 4.50
C PHE A 123 5.69 4.11 5.34
N ASP A 124 5.73 2.87 4.88
CA ASP A 124 5.27 1.74 5.69
C ASP A 124 6.27 1.44 6.82
N PRO A 125 5.99 0.47 7.72
CA PRO A 125 6.90 0.17 8.83
C PRO A 125 8.33 -0.22 8.43
N ASP A 126 8.54 -0.70 7.20
CA ASP A 126 9.86 -1.07 6.69
C ASP A 126 10.51 -0.01 5.81
N GLY A 127 9.87 1.15 5.66
CA GLY A 127 10.38 2.22 4.81
C GLY A 127 10.01 2.09 3.34
N ILE A 128 9.06 1.22 3.01
CA ILE A 128 8.49 1.14 1.65
C ILE A 128 7.58 2.35 1.45
N ARG A 129 7.80 3.10 0.38
CA ARG A 129 7.07 4.33 0.11
C ARG A 129 5.74 4.02 -0.57
N VAL A 130 4.67 4.61 -0.04
CA VAL A 130 3.29 4.39 -0.49
C VAL A 130 2.65 5.72 -0.81
N GLU A 131 1.91 5.77 -1.91
CA GLU A 131 1.14 6.93 -2.34
C GLU A 131 -0.35 6.63 -2.27
N VAL A 132 -1.16 7.60 -1.84
CA VAL A 132 -2.61 7.58 -2.03
C VAL A 132 -2.97 8.84 -2.82
N PHE A 133 -3.68 8.67 -3.91
CA PHE A 133 -3.98 9.78 -4.81
C PHE A 133 -5.39 9.71 -5.37
N CYS A 134 -5.90 10.86 -5.78
CA CYS A 134 -7.03 10.95 -6.70
C CYS A 134 -6.63 11.79 -7.91
N TRP A 135 -7.24 11.50 -9.04
CA TRP A 135 -7.00 12.26 -10.27
C TRP A 135 -8.35 12.77 -10.79
N GLU A 136 -8.62 14.04 -10.52
CA GLU A 136 -9.81 14.71 -11.03
C GLU A 136 -9.69 14.88 -12.55
N ARG A 137 -10.67 14.34 -13.26
CA ARG A 137 -10.68 14.33 -14.74
C ARG A 137 -11.85 15.10 -15.29
#